data_d8f2b86ada291bc3ebd53cf1f485f952
#
_entry.id   d8f2b86ada291bc3ebd53cf1f485f952
#
_cell.length_a   1.000
_cell.length_b   1.000
_cell.length_c   1.000
_cell.angle_alpha   90.00
_cell.angle_beta   90.00
_cell.angle_gamma   90.00
#
_symmetry.space_group_name_H-M   'P 1'
#
loop_
_entity.id
_entity.type
_entity.pdbx_description
1 polymer ?
#
loop_
_entity_poly.entity_id
_entity_poly.type
_entity_poly.pdbx_seq_one_letter_code
_entity_poly.pdbx_strand_id
1 'polypeptide(L)'
;ERQGHWNKAHFEKVKEMGAMMVRIPVHPVAWRERTPEKYLGLLDQAVEWCTDLGMYIIIDWHSIGNLGMELFQDPMYNTTKTETYQFWRTIAQHFKGNNTVAFYEIFNEPTIYRGELGSMPWSAWKKINENIISLIRAFDPETIPMVAGLDWAYDLSPLRDDPVNAEGIAYVTHPYSFKRSQPWEPKWEENFGFAADKYPVVATEFGLFTDPGAAGEEDYGNRIIKYLEGRGISWMCWVFDPQWGPQLLKSWNYDLTAKGEFFKKAMHGEMEVQKK
;
A
#
# COMPACT_ATOMS: atom_id res chain seq x y z
N GLU A 1 -4.81 1.58 -18.43
CA GLU A 1 -4.88 0.78 -19.68
C GLU A 1 -5.95 1.33 -20.61
N ARG A 2 -7.24 1.38 -20.24
CA ARG A 2 -8.34 1.87 -21.09
C ARG A 2 -8.14 3.32 -21.59
N GLN A 3 -7.41 4.14 -20.85
CA GLN A 3 -7.09 5.52 -21.19
C GLN A 3 -5.75 5.66 -21.95
N GLY A 4 -5.07 4.56 -22.28
CA GLY A 4 -3.81 4.55 -23.03
C GLY A 4 -2.57 4.92 -22.22
N HIS A 5 -2.67 5.02 -20.88
CA HIS A 5 -1.55 5.42 -20.02
C HIS A 5 -0.80 4.21 -19.39
N TRP A 6 -1.26 2.99 -19.63
CA TRP A 6 -0.55 1.77 -19.21
C TRP A 6 0.52 1.43 -20.25
N ASN A 7 1.70 1.98 -20.07
CA ASN A 7 2.84 1.81 -20.97
C ASN A 7 4.15 2.04 -20.21
N LYS A 8 5.28 1.62 -20.81
CA LYS A 8 6.61 1.74 -20.19
C LYS A 8 6.96 3.19 -19.85
N ALA A 9 6.60 4.16 -20.70
CA ALA A 9 6.90 5.57 -20.46
C ALA A 9 6.29 6.10 -19.14
N HIS A 10 5.12 5.60 -18.73
CA HIS A 10 4.55 5.93 -17.41
C HIS A 10 5.47 5.44 -16.28
N PHE A 11 5.98 4.21 -16.35
CA PHE A 11 6.90 3.65 -15.36
C PHE A 11 8.27 4.35 -15.36
N GLU A 12 8.75 4.80 -16.52
CA GLU A 12 9.94 5.66 -16.63
C GLU A 12 9.74 6.97 -15.86
N LYS A 13 8.55 7.59 -15.96
CA LYS A 13 8.22 8.80 -15.19
C LYS A 13 8.16 8.53 -13.68
N VAL A 14 7.66 7.37 -13.25
CA VAL A 14 7.72 6.95 -11.86
C VAL A 14 9.18 6.79 -11.39
N LYS A 15 10.04 6.20 -12.22
CA LYS A 15 11.48 6.08 -11.93
C LYS A 15 12.17 7.45 -11.80
N GLU A 16 11.80 8.43 -12.65
CA GLU A 16 12.30 9.81 -12.60
C GLU A 16 11.90 10.53 -11.28
N MET A 17 10.84 10.09 -10.61
CA MET A 17 10.47 10.56 -9.26
C MET A 17 11.47 10.12 -8.17
N GLY A 18 12.34 9.16 -8.46
CA GLY A 18 13.24 8.54 -7.48
C GLY A 18 12.69 7.24 -6.89
N ALA A 19 11.56 6.73 -7.38
CA ALA A 19 10.96 5.50 -6.88
C ALA A 19 11.83 4.28 -7.18
N MET A 20 11.95 3.40 -6.17
CA MET A 20 12.61 2.09 -6.29
C MET A 20 11.59 0.95 -6.38
N MET A 21 10.33 1.23 -6.09
CA MET A 21 9.25 0.26 -6.04
C MET A 21 7.95 0.90 -6.49
N VAL A 22 7.09 0.12 -7.12
CA VAL A 22 5.73 0.51 -7.56
C VAL A 22 4.72 -0.38 -6.85
N ARG A 23 3.68 0.21 -6.30
CA ARG A 23 2.52 -0.51 -5.80
C ARG A 23 1.43 -0.48 -6.87
N ILE A 24 0.94 -1.66 -7.25
CA ILE A 24 -0.10 -1.80 -8.27
C ILE A 24 -1.40 -2.22 -7.59
N PRO A 25 -2.37 -1.29 -7.46
CA PRO A 25 -3.67 -1.60 -6.88
C PRO A 25 -4.52 -2.40 -7.87
N VAL A 26 -4.87 -3.63 -7.50
CA VAL A 26 -5.77 -4.49 -8.25
C VAL A 26 -7.16 -4.45 -7.63
N HIS A 27 -8.04 -3.63 -8.18
CA HIS A 27 -9.42 -3.56 -7.71
C HIS A 27 -10.19 -4.84 -8.06
N PRO A 28 -10.97 -5.43 -7.12
CA PRO A 28 -11.72 -6.66 -7.37
C PRO A 28 -12.66 -6.58 -8.58
N VAL A 29 -13.35 -5.46 -8.74
CA VAL A 29 -14.22 -5.23 -9.91
C VAL A 29 -13.43 -5.22 -11.22
N ALA A 30 -12.28 -4.54 -11.25
CA ALA A 30 -11.43 -4.49 -12.44
C ALA A 30 -10.83 -5.85 -12.80
N TRP A 31 -10.49 -6.65 -11.79
CA TRP A 31 -10.04 -8.04 -11.97
C TRP A 31 -11.12 -8.90 -12.65
N ARG A 32 -12.37 -8.83 -12.18
CA ARG A 32 -13.51 -9.57 -12.76
C ARG A 32 -13.85 -9.10 -14.17
N GLU A 33 -13.94 -7.79 -14.38
CA GLU A 33 -14.33 -7.21 -15.67
C GLU A 33 -13.34 -7.52 -16.81
N ARG A 34 -12.04 -7.64 -16.47
CA ARG A 34 -11.00 -7.92 -17.48
C ARG A 34 -10.72 -9.40 -17.66
N THR A 35 -11.21 -10.25 -16.82
CA THR A 35 -10.81 -11.64 -16.60
C THR A 35 -9.39 -11.79 -16.01
N PRO A 36 -9.15 -12.81 -15.19
CA PRO A 36 -7.83 -13.07 -14.62
C PRO A 36 -6.70 -13.13 -15.66
N GLU A 37 -6.91 -13.81 -16.79
CA GLU A 37 -5.90 -13.99 -17.82
C GLU A 37 -5.45 -12.67 -18.45
N LYS A 38 -6.41 -11.78 -18.76
CA LYS A 38 -6.10 -10.47 -19.32
C LYS A 38 -5.44 -9.56 -18.29
N TYR A 39 -5.88 -9.65 -17.02
CA TYR A 39 -5.27 -8.83 -15.96
C TYR A 39 -3.84 -9.28 -15.65
N LEU A 40 -3.58 -10.59 -15.64
CA LEU A 40 -2.22 -11.14 -15.51
C LEU A 40 -1.31 -10.62 -16.63
N GLY A 41 -1.80 -10.57 -17.86
CA GLY A 41 -1.04 -9.96 -18.97
C GLY A 41 -0.66 -8.49 -18.76
N LEU A 42 -1.50 -7.70 -18.07
CA LEU A 42 -1.15 -6.33 -17.69
C LEU A 42 -0.09 -6.30 -16.58
N LEU A 43 -0.20 -7.20 -15.60
CA LEU A 43 0.80 -7.32 -14.55
C LEU A 43 2.16 -7.81 -15.11
N ASP A 44 2.15 -8.74 -16.06
CA ASP A 44 3.36 -9.20 -16.75
C ASP A 44 4.08 -8.06 -17.47
N GLN A 45 3.34 -7.19 -18.15
CA GLN A 45 3.92 -5.99 -18.76
C GLN A 45 4.57 -5.08 -17.70
N ALA A 46 3.90 -4.84 -16.57
CA ALA A 46 4.47 -4.04 -15.50
C ALA A 46 5.74 -4.68 -14.92
N VAL A 47 5.75 -5.98 -14.76
CA VAL A 47 6.93 -6.74 -14.29
C VAL A 47 8.09 -6.59 -15.26
N GLU A 48 7.86 -6.73 -16.56
CA GLU A 48 8.87 -6.53 -17.60
C GLU A 48 9.46 -5.12 -17.52
N TRP A 49 8.60 -4.08 -17.50
CA TRP A 49 9.04 -2.69 -17.44
C TRP A 49 9.79 -2.36 -16.14
N CYS A 50 9.30 -2.84 -15.00
CA CYS A 50 9.98 -2.64 -13.73
C CYS A 50 11.34 -3.35 -13.67
N THR A 51 11.43 -4.57 -14.22
CA THR A 51 12.70 -5.30 -14.33
C THR A 51 13.72 -4.50 -15.14
N ASP A 52 13.32 -3.99 -16.30
CA ASP A 52 14.18 -3.17 -17.16
C ASP A 52 14.63 -1.87 -16.46
N LEU A 53 13.78 -1.29 -15.64
CA LEU A 53 14.04 -0.04 -14.92
C LEU A 53 14.74 -0.24 -13.56
N GLY A 54 14.97 -1.49 -13.14
CA GLY A 54 15.55 -1.80 -11.83
C GLY A 54 14.64 -1.36 -10.68
N MET A 55 13.33 -1.56 -10.83
CA MET A 55 12.31 -1.32 -9.79
C MET A 55 11.67 -2.63 -9.35
N TYR A 56 11.13 -2.64 -8.14
CA TYR A 56 10.33 -3.74 -7.59
C TYR A 56 8.84 -3.44 -7.65
N ILE A 57 8.02 -4.47 -7.47
CA ILE A 57 6.56 -4.36 -7.47
C ILE A 57 5.97 -4.90 -6.18
N ILE A 58 4.96 -4.18 -5.66
CA ILE A 58 3.95 -4.69 -4.72
C ILE A 58 2.68 -4.94 -5.52
N ILE A 59 2.16 -6.16 -5.51
CA ILE A 59 0.80 -6.43 -5.99
C ILE A 59 -0.14 -6.32 -4.79
N ASP A 60 -1.11 -5.42 -4.88
CA ASP A 60 -2.07 -5.11 -3.82
C ASP A 60 -3.49 -5.53 -4.23
N TRP A 61 -4.14 -6.37 -3.40
CA TRP A 61 -5.58 -6.62 -3.52
C TRP A 61 -6.36 -5.45 -2.95
N HIS A 62 -6.69 -4.50 -3.84
CA HIS A 62 -7.14 -3.17 -3.49
C HIS A 62 -8.63 -3.13 -3.11
N SER A 63 -8.96 -3.72 -1.98
CA SER A 63 -10.28 -3.70 -1.39
C SER A 63 -10.29 -2.89 -0.08
N ILE A 64 -11.41 -2.23 0.19
CA ILE A 64 -11.65 -1.47 1.43
C ILE A 64 -12.92 -1.99 2.09
N GLY A 65 -12.79 -2.59 3.27
CA GLY A 65 -13.95 -3.09 3.98
C GLY A 65 -13.66 -4.15 5.02
N ASN A 66 -14.71 -4.85 5.40
CA ASN A 66 -14.70 -5.97 6.32
C ASN A 66 -14.80 -7.29 5.55
N LEU A 67 -13.67 -7.89 5.24
CA LEU A 67 -13.62 -9.17 4.51
C LEU A 67 -14.27 -10.31 5.32
N GLY A 68 -14.22 -10.26 6.65
CA GLY A 68 -14.83 -11.26 7.52
C GLY A 68 -16.35 -11.37 7.33
N MET A 69 -17.02 -10.23 7.16
CA MET A 69 -18.47 -10.13 6.93
C MET A 69 -18.83 -9.88 5.46
N GLU A 70 -17.86 -9.70 4.59
CA GLU A 70 -18.03 -9.39 3.16
C GLU A 70 -18.81 -8.09 2.92
N LEU A 71 -18.54 -7.07 3.74
CA LEU A 71 -19.11 -5.73 3.66
C LEU A 71 -18.03 -4.72 3.26
N PHE A 72 -18.30 -3.94 2.21
CA PHE A 72 -17.28 -3.07 1.62
C PHE A 72 -17.78 -1.62 1.52
N GLN A 73 -16.81 -0.69 1.53
CA GLN A 73 -17.07 0.74 1.56
C GLN A 73 -17.75 1.28 0.29
N ASP A 74 -17.41 0.69 -0.86
CA ASP A 74 -17.96 1.07 -2.17
C ASP A 74 -18.04 -0.18 -3.08
N PRO A 75 -18.96 -0.25 -4.04
CA PRO A 75 -19.08 -1.38 -4.96
C PRO A 75 -17.79 -1.77 -5.68
N MET A 76 -16.89 -0.83 -5.97
CA MET A 76 -15.63 -1.13 -6.64
C MET A 76 -14.67 -2.00 -5.80
N TYR A 77 -14.86 -2.01 -4.48
CA TYR A 77 -14.06 -2.80 -3.54
C TYR A 77 -14.68 -4.14 -3.19
N ASN A 78 -15.89 -4.42 -3.68
CA ASN A 78 -16.62 -5.64 -3.36
C ASN A 78 -15.84 -6.88 -3.80
N THR A 79 -15.63 -7.77 -2.85
CA THR A 79 -15.04 -9.09 -3.07
C THR A 79 -15.69 -10.11 -2.13
N THR A 80 -15.19 -11.33 -2.09
CA THR A 80 -15.54 -12.33 -1.10
C THR A 80 -14.27 -12.98 -0.56
N LYS A 81 -14.38 -13.69 0.56
CA LYS A 81 -13.26 -14.50 1.06
C LYS A 81 -12.79 -15.50 0.00
N THR A 82 -13.74 -16.17 -0.64
CA THR A 82 -13.44 -17.14 -1.70
C THR A 82 -12.71 -16.51 -2.87
N GLU A 83 -13.18 -15.35 -3.35
CA GLU A 83 -12.53 -14.63 -4.46
C GLU A 83 -11.13 -14.16 -4.06
N THR A 84 -10.96 -13.63 -2.84
CA THR A 84 -9.66 -13.20 -2.32
C THR A 84 -8.67 -14.37 -2.25
N TYR A 85 -9.10 -15.54 -1.79
CA TYR A 85 -8.27 -16.74 -1.80
C TYR A 85 -7.92 -17.20 -3.24
N GLN A 86 -8.87 -17.16 -4.15
CA GLN A 86 -8.64 -17.51 -5.56
C GLN A 86 -7.67 -16.53 -6.23
N PHE A 87 -7.80 -15.23 -5.97
CA PHE A 87 -6.88 -14.21 -6.45
C PHE A 87 -5.46 -14.52 -6.00
N TRP A 88 -5.23 -14.70 -4.70
CA TRP A 88 -3.88 -14.96 -4.18
C TRP A 88 -3.30 -16.28 -4.64
N ARG A 89 -4.13 -17.30 -4.80
CA ARG A 89 -3.68 -18.55 -5.41
C ARG A 89 -3.19 -18.31 -6.84
N THR A 90 -3.96 -17.58 -7.63
CA THR A 90 -3.63 -17.28 -9.03
C THR A 90 -2.34 -16.47 -9.12
N ILE A 91 -2.22 -15.40 -8.33
CA ILE A 91 -1.05 -14.52 -8.29
C ILE A 91 0.20 -15.30 -7.86
N ALA A 92 0.13 -16.07 -6.77
CA ALA A 92 1.27 -16.83 -6.26
C ALA A 92 1.72 -17.91 -7.23
N GLN A 93 0.80 -18.59 -7.93
CA GLN A 93 1.14 -19.54 -8.97
C GLN A 93 1.81 -18.91 -10.17
N HIS A 94 1.34 -17.72 -10.58
CA HIS A 94 1.79 -17.02 -11.79
C HIS A 94 3.17 -16.39 -11.60
N PHE A 95 3.39 -15.70 -10.47
CA PHE A 95 4.63 -14.95 -10.21
C PHE A 95 5.68 -15.69 -9.39
N LYS A 96 5.46 -16.94 -9.08
CA LYS A 96 6.43 -17.78 -8.36
C LYS A 96 7.85 -17.61 -8.91
N GLY A 97 8.77 -17.25 -8.02
CA GLY A 97 10.19 -17.11 -8.35
C GLY A 97 10.52 -15.88 -9.19
N ASN A 98 9.58 -14.93 -9.33
CA ASN A 98 9.82 -13.66 -9.98
C ASN A 98 10.32 -12.61 -8.98
N ASN A 99 11.62 -12.34 -8.98
CA ASN A 99 12.25 -11.44 -8.02
C ASN A 99 11.85 -9.95 -8.16
N THR A 100 11.24 -9.55 -9.28
CA THR A 100 10.74 -8.19 -9.45
C THR A 100 9.46 -7.96 -8.63
N VAL A 101 8.64 -9.00 -8.46
CA VAL A 101 7.48 -8.99 -7.56
C VAL A 101 7.96 -9.31 -6.14
N ALA A 102 8.29 -8.27 -5.37
CA ALA A 102 8.88 -8.43 -4.05
C ALA A 102 7.84 -8.70 -2.95
N PHE A 103 6.61 -8.18 -3.11
CA PHE A 103 5.59 -8.23 -2.07
C PHE A 103 4.20 -8.51 -2.62
N TYR A 104 3.40 -9.22 -1.80
CA TYR A 104 1.96 -9.41 -1.95
C TYR A 104 1.23 -8.73 -0.80
N GLU A 105 0.63 -7.57 -1.04
CA GLU A 105 -0.20 -6.87 -0.06
C GLU A 105 -1.60 -7.49 -0.03
N ILE A 106 -1.84 -8.32 0.99
CA ILE A 106 -2.97 -9.27 1.05
C ILE A 106 -4.32 -8.57 0.92
N PHE A 107 -4.45 -7.39 1.50
CA PHE A 107 -5.68 -6.61 1.48
C PHE A 107 -5.37 -5.15 1.82
N ASN A 108 -5.80 -4.22 0.98
CA ASN A 108 -5.48 -2.81 1.08
C ASN A 108 -5.88 -2.18 2.43
N GLU A 109 -7.17 -2.09 2.72
CA GLU A 109 -7.67 -1.37 3.90
C GLU A 109 -8.78 -2.12 4.64
N PRO A 110 -8.43 -2.96 5.62
CA PRO A 110 -9.41 -3.58 6.50
C PRO A 110 -10.00 -2.55 7.48
N THR A 111 -11.32 -2.50 7.56
CA THR A 111 -12.04 -1.51 8.36
C THR A 111 -12.59 -2.11 9.64
N ILE A 112 -12.62 -1.31 10.72
CA ILE A 112 -13.38 -1.58 11.95
C ILE A 112 -14.12 -0.33 12.43
N TYR A 113 -14.01 0.77 11.70
CA TYR A 113 -14.48 2.08 12.13
C TYR A 113 -15.96 2.05 12.48
N ARG A 114 -16.29 2.44 13.72
CA ARG A 114 -17.65 2.52 14.30
C ARG A 114 -18.55 1.31 14.11
N GLY A 115 -18.06 0.23 13.50
CA GLY A 115 -18.86 -0.95 13.18
C GLY A 115 -19.85 -0.76 12.02
N GLU A 116 -19.71 0.29 11.21
CA GLU A 116 -20.59 0.56 10.06
C GLU A 116 -20.54 -0.57 9.02
N LEU A 117 -19.39 -1.21 8.86
CA LEU A 117 -19.20 -2.41 8.04
C LEU A 117 -19.08 -3.69 8.89
N GLY A 118 -19.69 -3.68 10.06
CA GLY A 118 -19.64 -4.79 11.01
C GLY A 118 -18.34 -4.87 11.81
N SER A 119 -18.36 -5.66 12.87
CA SER A 119 -17.19 -5.89 13.70
C SER A 119 -16.20 -6.82 13.03
N MET A 120 -14.92 -6.47 13.08
CA MET A 120 -13.83 -7.36 12.70
C MET A 120 -12.76 -7.32 13.80
N PRO A 121 -12.85 -8.20 14.82
CA PRO A 121 -11.82 -8.29 15.85
C PRO A 121 -10.50 -8.74 15.22
N TRP A 122 -9.38 -8.30 15.81
CA TRP A 122 -8.05 -8.66 15.33
C TRP A 122 -7.87 -10.17 15.16
N SER A 123 -8.34 -10.97 16.08
CA SER A 123 -8.24 -12.44 16.01
C SER A 123 -8.88 -13.02 14.74
N ALA A 124 -9.99 -12.46 14.29
CA ALA A 124 -10.63 -12.88 13.02
C ALA A 124 -9.81 -12.41 11.81
N TRP A 125 -9.34 -11.16 11.81
CA TRP A 125 -8.47 -10.63 10.77
C TRP A 125 -7.16 -11.40 10.66
N LYS A 126 -6.50 -11.63 11.79
CA LYS A 126 -5.30 -12.46 11.90
C LYS A 126 -5.51 -13.84 11.26
N LYS A 127 -6.60 -14.52 11.61
CA LYS A 127 -6.90 -15.86 11.08
C LYS A 127 -7.10 -15.88 9.58
N ILE A 128 -7.78 -14.88 9.03
CA ILE A 128 -7.94 -14.72 7.57
C ILE A 128 -6.56 -14.59 6.90
N ASN A 129 -5.70 -13.71 7.43
CA ASN A 129 -4.36 -13.50 6.88
C ASN A 129 -3.48 -14.75 6.99
N GLU A 130 -3.47 -15.44 8.12
CA GLU A 130 -2.73 -16.70 8.30
C GLU A 130 -3.13 -17.76 7.27
N ASN A 131 -4.42 -17.87 6.96
CA ASN A 131 -4.91 -18.79 5.93
C ASN A 131 -4.44 -18.38 4.54
N ILE A 132 -4.47 -17.07 4.21
CA ILE A 132 -4.01 -16.57 2.90
C ILE A 132 -2.48 -16.74 2.79
N ILE A 133 -1.73 -16.44 3.84
CA ILE A 133 -0.27 -16.65 3.87
C ILE A 133 0.07 -18.11 3.63
N SER A 134 -0.62 -19.03 4.31
CA SER A 134 -0.43 -20.48 4.09
C SER A 134 -0.72 -20.89 2.66
N LEU A 135 -1.76 -20.32 2.04
CA LEU A 135 -2.09 -20.54 0.64
C LEU A 135 -0.99 -20.00 -0.29
N ILE A 136 -0.53 -18.77 -0.09
CA ILE A 136 0.55 -18.17 -0.87
C ILE A 136 1.80 -19.04 -0.78
N ARG A 137 2.22 -19.41 0.42
CA ARG A 137 3.42 -20.20 0.68
C ARG A 137 3.39 -21.61 0.04
N ALA A 138 2.20 -22.18 -0.16
CA ALA A 138 2.06 -23.45 -0.86
C ALA A 138 2.46 -23.38 -2.34
N PHE A 139 2.43 -22.19 -2.94
CA PHE A 139 2.76 -21.97 -4.36
C PHE A 139 4.02 -21.13 -4.55
N ASP A 140 4.18 -20.08 -3.76
CA ASP A 140 5.30 -19.16 -3.80
C ASP A 140 5.86 -18.95 -2.37
N PRO A 141 6.94 -19.64 -2.02
CA PRO A 141 7.54 -19.53 -0.70
C PRO A 141 8.44 -18.29 -0.53
N GLU A 142 8.78 -17.59 -1.61
CA GLU A 142 9.82 -16.54 -1.59
C GLU A 142 9.25 -15.13 -1.50
N THR A 143 8.20 -14.80 -2.26
CA THR A 143 7.58 -13.47 -2.23
C THR A 143 6.99 -13.17 -0.86
N ILE A 144 7.21 -11.96 -0.34
CA ILE A 144 6.87 -11.58 1.02
C ILE A 144 5.40 -11.15 1.12
N PRO A 145 4.52 -11.89 1.85
CA PRO A 145 3.18 -11.43 2.13
C PRO A 145 3.20 -10.24 3.10
N MET A 146 2.31 -9.28 2.88
CA MET A 146 2.16 -8.08 3.72
C MET A 146 0.77 -8.05 4.34
N VAL A 147 0.71 -7.84 5.65
CA VAL A 147 -0.53 -7.80 6.44
C VAL A 147 -0.83 -6.38 6.87
N ALA A 148 -1.98 -5.87 6.45
CA ALA A 148 -2.43 -4.54 6.84
C ALA A 148 -2.96 -4.52 8.28
N GLY A 149 -2.69 -3.42 9.00
CA GLY A 149 -3.32 -3.09 10.26
C GLY A 149 -4.82 -2.82 10.09
N LEU A 150 -5.55 -2.74 11.21
CA LEU A 150 -6.95 -2.34 11.22
C LEU A 150 -7.09 -0.80 11.11
N ASP A 151 -8.33 -0.29 11.14
CA ASP A 151 -8.62 1.15 10.98
C ASP A 151 -8.09 1.71 9.64
N TRP A 152 -8.49 1.05 8.53
CA TRP A 152 -7.99 1.36 7.18
C TRP A 152 -6.46 1.30 7.12
N ALA A 153 -5.91 0.12 7.45
CA ALA A 153 -4.47 -0.17 7.49
C ALA A 153 -3.64 0.70 8.44
N TYR A 154 -4.25 1.50 9.32
CA TYR A 154 -3.49 2.43 10.16
C TYR A 154 -2.93 1.79 11.44
N ASP A 155 -3.73 0.95 12.11
CA ASP A 155 -3.47 0.50 13.49
C ASP A 155 -2.90 -0.91 13.56
N LEU A 156 -1.65 -0.99 13.97
CA LEU A 156 -0.91 -2.23 14.26
C LEU A 156 -0.82 -2.53 15.77
N SER A 157 -1.50 -1.78 16.61
CA SER A 157 -1.41 -1.96 18.09
C SER A 157 -1.69 -3.38 18.58
N PRO A 158 -2.57 -4.20 17.94
CA PRO A 158 -2.78 -5.58 18.35
C PRO A 158 -1.53 -6.48 18.29
N LEU A 159 -0.52 -6.11 17.52
CA LEU A 159 0.73 -6.87 17.40
C LEU A 159 1.53 -6.94 18.70
N ARG A 160 1.22 -6.07 19.69
CA ARG A 160 1.89 -6.09 20.99
C ARG A 160 1.68 -7.42 21.70
N ASP A 161 0.46 -7.95 21.59
CA ASP A 161 0.01 -9.11 22.35
C ASP A 161 -0.25 -10.33 21.46
N ASP A 162 -0.65 -10.12 20.21
CA ASP A 162 -1.11 -11.20 19.33
C ASP A 162 -0.64 -11.01 17.86
N PRO A 163 0.66 -11.12 17.57
CA PRO A 163 1.17 -11.02 16.22
C PRO A 163 0.68 -12.19 15.34
N VAL A 164 0.71 -12.00 14.00
CA VAL A 164 0.40 -13.06 13.05
C VAL A 164 1.41 -14.21 13.16
N ASN A 165 0.92 -15.45 13.21
CA ASN A 165 1.74 -16.66 13.33
C ASN A 165 2.29 -17.07 11.96
N ALA A 166 3.20 -16.27 11.42
CA ALA A 166 3.91 -16.56 10.18
C ALA A 166 5.27 -15.86 10.18
N GLU A 167 6.26 -16.52 9.59
CA GLU A 167 7.59 -15.96 9.40
C GLU A 167 7.74 -15.36 7.99
N GLY A 168 8.70 -14.47 7.78
CA GLY A 168 9.00 -13.89 6.48
C GLY A 168 7.86 -13.02 5.91
N ILE A 169 7.12 -12.34 6.77
CA ILE A 169 6.06 -11.40 6.41
C ILE A 169 6.45 -9.97 6.78
N ALA A 170 5.76 -9.00 6.21
CA ALA A 170 5.82 -7.60 6.63
C ALA A 170 4.44 -7.10 7.05
N TYR A 171 4.40 -5.98 7.78
CA TYR A 171 3.16 -5.32 8.15
C TYR A 171 3.01 -4.00 7.42
N VAL A 172 1.77 -3.59 7.20
CA VAL A 172 1.41 -2.38 6.44
C VAL A 172 0.72 -1.38 7.33
N THR A 173 1.07 -0.09 7.16
CA THR A 173 0.34 1.04 7.72
C THR A 173 0.06 2.10 6.65
N HIS A 174 -1.11 2.77 6.75
CA HIS A 174 -1.50 3.90 5.91
C HIS A 174 -1.62 5.17 6.78
N PRO A 175 -0.51 5.86 7.06
CA PRO A 175 -0.49 6.98 7.99
C PRO A 175 -0.93 8.29 7.31
N TYR A 176 -2.23 8.48 7.09
CA TYR A 176 -2.79 9.75 6.63
C TYR A 176 -2.95 10.75 7.79
N SER A 177 -2.82 12.06 7.52
CA SER A 177 -2.86 13.12 8.52
C SER A 177 -4.16 13.16 9.33
N PHE A 178 -5.28 12.84 8.71
CA PHE A 178 -6.60 12.85 9.34
C PHE A 178 -6.86 11.66 10.27
N LYS A 179 -6.00 10.65 10.27
CA LYS A 179 -6.18 9.48 11.15
C LYS A 179 -6.07 9.83 12.62
N ARG A 180 -5.20 10.76 12.97
CA ARG A 180 -5.02 11.24 14.36
C ARG A 180 -4.74 12.73 14.37
N SER A 181 -5.26 13.41 15.39
CA SER A 181 -4.90 14.81 15.67
C SER A 181 -3.49 14.93 16.22
N GLN A 182 -2.91 16.13 16.12
CA GLN A 182 -1.62 16.44 16.79
C GLN A 182 -1.70 16.27 18.33
N PRO A 183 -0.58 15.97 19.01
CA PRO A 183 0.73 15.66 18.44
C PRO A 183 0.73 14.27 17.77
N TRP A 184 1.36 14.17 16.59
CA TRP A 184 1.30 12.94 15.79
C TRP A 184 2.29 11.85 16.22
N GLU A 185 3.54 12.21 16.50
CA GLU A 185 4.62 11.25 16.72
C GLU A 185 4.33 10.26 17.88
N PRO A 186 3.80 10.70 19.05
CA PRO A 186 3.44 9.74 20.10
C PRO A 186 2.37 8.76 19.65
N LYS A 187 1.43 9.22 18.80
CA LYS A 187 0.34 8.39 18.29
C LYS A 187 0.82 7.45 17.17
N TRP A 188 1.75 7.90 16.33
CA TRP A 188 2.40 7.01 15.37
C TRP A 188 3.16 5.90 16.08
N GLU A 189 3.92 6.25 17.13
CA GLU A 189 4.64 5.26 17.94
C GLU A 189 3.68 4.28 18.60
N GLU A 190 2.57 4.75 19.16
CA GLU A 190 1.55 3.93 19.79
C GLU A 190 0.83 3.00 18.79
N ASN A 191 0.49 3.50 17.59
CA ASN A 191 -0.36 2.77 16.65
C ASN A 191 0.44 1.86 15.70
N PHE A 192 1.64 2.23 15.25
CA PHE A 192 2.40 1.42 14.29
C PHE A 192 3.92 1.46 14.44
N GLY A 193 4.50 2.54 14.93
CA GLY A 193 5.95 2.72 14.97
C GLY A 193 6.66 1.67 15.81
N PHE A 194 6.10 1.34 16.98
CA PHE A 194 6.63 0.30 17.87
C PHE A 194 6.84 -1.05 17.15
N ALA A 195 6.02 -1.34 16.14
CA ALA A 195 6.09 -2.63 15.46
C ALA A 195 7.41 -2.79 14.69
N ALA A 196 8.02 -1.68 14.24
CA ALA A 196 9.29 -1.69 13.53
C ALA A 196 10.48 -2.15 14.39
N ASP A 197 10.35 -2.19 15.72
CA ASP A 197 11.36 -2.76 16.61
C ASP A 197 11.52 -4.29 16.46
N LYS A 198 10.49 -4.96 15.95
CA LYS A 198 10.43 -6.42 15.88
C LYS A 198 10.12 -6.97 14.49
N TYR A 199 9.46 -6.19 13.65
CA TYR A 199 8.92 -6.65 12.38
C TYR A 199 9.26 -5.67 11.26
N PRO A 200 9.42 -6.13 10.02
CA PRO A 200 9.39 -5.25 8.86
C PRO A 200 8.02 -4.54 8.77
N VAL A 201 8.04 -3.21 8.71
CA VAL A 201 6.86 -2.37 8.51
C VAL A 201 7.06 -1.52 7.29
N VAL A 202 6.02 -1.37 6.48
CA VAL A 202 6.02 -0.50 5.30
C VAL A 202 4.77 0.38 5.33
N ALA A 203 4.95 1.68 5.15
CA ALA A 203 3.86 2.61 4.87
C ALA A 203 3.58 2.56 3.36
N THR A 204 2.70 1.64 2.92
CA THR A 204 2.46 1.39 1.50
C THR A 204 1.58 2.43 0.84
N GLU A 205 0.91 3.25 1.64
CA GLU A 205 0.06 4.32 1.14
C GLU A 205 -0.07 5.47 2.13
N PHE A 206 0.26 6.68 1.72
CA PHE A 206 -0.18 7.93 2.32
C PHE A 206 0.02 9.10 1.36
N GLY A 207 -0.67 10.21 1.62
CA GLY A 207 -0.56 11.40 0.79
C GLY A 207 -0.94 12.66 1.57
N LEU A 208 -0.74 13.82 0.95
CA LEU A 208 -1.04 15.13 1.52
C LEU A 208 -2.33 15.66 0.88
N PHE A 209 -3.34 15.98 1.69
CA PHE A 209 -4.59 16.56 1.18
C PHE A 209 -4.50 18.06 0.95
N THR A 210 -3.61 18.75 1.68
CA THR A 210 -3.27 20.16 1.46
C THR A 210 -1.89 20.27 0.80
N ASP A 211 -1.65 21.38 0.11
CA ASP A 211 -0.34 21.61 -0.49
C ASP A 211 0.71 21.85 0.60
N PRO A 212 1.95 21.38 0.41
CA PRO A 212 3.05 21.65 1.33
C PRO A 212 3.24 23.15 1.51
N GLY A 213 3.29 23.61 2.78
CA GLY A 213 3.33 25.03 3.14
C GLY A 213 1.97 25.69 3.33
N ALA A 214 0.85 24.96 3.12
CA ALA A 214 -0.47 25.46 3.48
C ALA A 214 -0.74 25.32 4.98
N ALA A 215 -1.49 26.26 5.55
CA ALA A 215 -1.80 26.25 6.97
C ALA A 215 -2.52 24.96 7.38
N GLY A 216 -2.02 24.28 8.41
CA GLY A 216 -2.61 23.09 9.04
C GLY A 216 -1.96 21.76 8.67
N GLU A 217 -1.41 21.59 7.47
CA GLU A 217 -0.69 20.38 7.08
C GLU A 217 0.74 20.60 6.59
N GLU A 218 1.19 21.85 6.58
CA GLU A 218 2.51 22.24 6.09
C GLU A 218 3.67 21.44 6.66
N ASP A 219 3.51 20.92 7.85
CA ASP A 219 4.56 20.17 8.55
C ASP A 219 4.32 18.66 8.56
N TYR A 220 3.12 18.18 8.20
CA TYR A 220 2.79 16.76 8.27
C TYR A 220 3.74 15.92 7.38
N GLY A 221 3.91 16.31 6.13
CA GLY A 221 4.73 15.58 5.17
C GLY A 221 6.18 15.42 5.63
N ASN A 222 6.80 16.52 6.09
CA ASN A 222 8.17 16.47 6.60
C ASN A 222 8.28 15.61 7.87
N ARG A 223 7.32 15.75 8.77
CA ARG A 223 7.34 15.04 10.05
C ARG A 223 7.12 13.56 9.88
N ILE A 224 6.15 13.14 9.05
CA ILE A 224 5.87 11.72 8.84
C ILE A 224 7.03 11.02 8.12
N ILE A 225 7.60 11.62 7.06
CA ILE A 225 8.73 11.04 6.36
C ILE A 225 9.94 10.90 7.29
N LYS A 226 10.28 11.96 8.03
CA LYS A 226 11.36 11.92 9.02
C LYS A 226 11.14 10.85 10.09
N TYR A 227 9.89 10.70 10.55
CA TYR A 227 9.55 9.67 11.53
C TYR A 227 9.71 8.27 10.94
N LEU A 228 9.14 8.01 9.77
CA LEU A 228 9.20 6.70 9.11
C LEU A 228 10.66 6.29 8.84
N GLU A 229 11.45 7.18 8.24
CA GLU A 229 12.86 6.93 7.96
C GLU A 229 13.68 6.72 9.26
N GLY A 230 13.40 7.52 10.29
CA GLY A 230 14.04 7.37 11.61
C GLY A 230 13.72 6.05 12.31
N ARG A 231 12.61 5.40 11.95
CA ARG A 231 12.20 4.07 12.44
C ARG A 231 12.59 2.93 11.49
N GLY A 232 13.24 3.22 10.36
CA GLY A 232 13.55 2.23 9.33
C GLY A 232 12.32 1.70 8.61
N ILE A 233 11.22 2.45 8.61
CA ILE A 233 9.97 2.12 7.91
C ILE A 233 10.06 2.69 6.50
N SER A 234 10.05 1.81 5.49
CA SER A 234 9.95 2.22 4.08
C SER A 234 8.58 2.82 3.80
N TRP A 235 8.51 3.73 2.83
CA TRP A 235 7.27 4.44 2.54
C TRP A 235 7.00 4.60 1.05
N MET A 236 5.71 4.73 0.69
CA MET A 236 5.21 5.01 -0.64
C MET A 236 4.17 6.12 -0.58
N CYS A 237 4.16 7.01 -1.55
CA CYS A 237 3.17 8.08 -1.65
C CYS A 237 2.01 7.70 -2.55
N TRP A 238 0.83 8.17 -2.23
CA TRP A 238 -0.40 8.08 -3.01
C TRP A 238 -0.72 9.45 -3.60
N VAL A 239 -0.96 9.66 -4.89
CA VAL A 239 -0.94 8.71 -5.99
C VAL A 239 -0.37 9.36 -7.26
N PHE A 240 0.42 8.63 -8.03
CA PHE A 240 1.00 9.10 -9.30
C PHE A 240 -0.02 9.06 -10.44
N ASP A 241 -1.07 9.87 -10.29
CA ASP A 241 -2.25 9.94 -11.14
C ASP A 241 -2.84 11.36 -11.07
N PRO A 242 -3.38 11.92 -12.17
CA PRO A 242 -4.00 13.24 -12.16
C PRO A 242 -5.49 13.22 -11.81
N GLN A 243 -6.14 12.06 -11.67
CA GLN A 243 -7.58 11.91 -11.48
C GLN A 243 -7.94 11.41 -10.08
N TRP A 244 -7.07 10.57 -9.49
CA TRP A 244 -7.25 10.06 -8.12
C TRP A 244 -6.48 10.92 -7.11
N GLY A 245 -7.13 11.24 -6.00
CA GLY A 245 -6.56 12.14 -4.98
C GLY A 245 -5.95 11.40 -3.78
N PRO A 246 -4.99 12.04 -3.10
CA PRO A 246 -4.33 13.31 -3.43
C PRO A 246 -3.33 13.18 -4.59
N GLN A 247 -3.57 13.94 -5.64
CA GLN A 247 -2.84 13.82 -6.91
C GLN A 247 -1.39 14.31 -6.81
N LEU A 248 -0.45 13.53 -7.36
CA LEU A 248 0.93 13.98 -7.59
C LEU A 248 1.11 14.62 -8.97
N LEU A 249 0.21 14.31 -9.91
CA LEU A 249 0.21 14.84 -11.28
C LEU A 249 -0.91 15.88 -11.46
N LYS A 250 -0.66 16.94 -12.23
CA LYS A 250 -1.68 17.89 -12.69
C LYS A 250 -2.46 17.35 -13.89
N SER A 251 -1.78 16.61 -14.74
CA SER A 251 -2.32 16.03 -15.96
C SER A 251 -1.47 14.86 -16.44
N TRP A 252 -1.92 14.17 -17.47
CA TRP A 252 -1.16 13.12 -18.14
C TRP A 252 0.02 13.62 -18.98
N ASN A 253 0.35 14.92 -18.94
CA ASN A 253 1.63 15.46 -19.43
C ASN A 253 2.76 15.30 -18.40
N TYR A 254 2.46 14.71 -17.24
CA TYR A 254 3.40 14.47 -16.14
C TYR A 254 3.93 15.72 -15.43
N ASP A 255 3.24 16.85 -15.57
CA ASP A 255 3.50 18.03 -14.75
C ASP A 255 3.13 17.73 -13.29
N LEU A 256 4.07 17.95 -12.38
CA LEU A 256 3.87 17.66 -10.96
C LEU A 256 3.03 18.75 -10.28
N THR A 257 2.16 18.34 -9.35
CA THR A 257 1.56 19.24 -8.37
C THR A 257 2.61 19.67 -7.33
N ALA A 258 2.28 20.62 -6.45
CA ALA A 258 3.14 20.97 -5.31
C ALA A 258 3.46 19.73 -4.45
N LYS A 259 2.49 18.82 -4.28
CA LYS A 259 2.66 17.53 -3.57
C LYS A 259 3.61 16.60 -4.32
N GLY A 260 3.47 16.52 -5.65
CA GLY A 260 4.38 15.76 -6.51
C GLY A 260 5.81 16.24 -6.40
N GLU A 261 6.05 17.55 -6.44
CA GLU A 261 7.39 18.14 -6.27
C GLU A 261 7.95 17.86 -4.86
N PHE A 262 7.11 17.93 -3.83
CA PHE A 262 7.49 17.59 -2.46
C PHE A 262 7.98 16.14 -2.35
N PHE A 263 7.18 15.17 -2.83
CA PHE A 263 7.54 13.76 -2.75
C PHE A 263 8.75 13.41 -3.63
N LYS A 264 8.90 14.07 -4.79
CA LYS A 264 10.10 13.91 -5.62
C LYS A 264 11.35 14.34 -4.86
N LYS A 265 11.35 15.50 -4.23
CA LYS A 265 12.48 15.95 -3.38
C LYS A 265 12.76 14.97 -2.24
N ALA A 266 11.71 14.49 -1.58
CA ALA A 266 11.85 13.51 -0.52
C ALA A 266 12.53 12.21 -1.01
N MET A 267 12.08 11.66 -2.14
CA MET A 267 12.66 10.43 -2.73
C MET A 267 14.11 10.60 -3.17
N HIS A 268 14.52 11.82 -3.54
CA HIS A 268 15.92 12.15 -3.87
C HIS A 268 16.77 12.54 -2.66
N GLY A 269 16.21 12.54 -1.44
CA GLY A 269 16.93 12.94 -0.22
C GLY A 269 17.19 14.46 -0.15
N GLU A 270 16.44 15.26 -0.90
CA GLU A 270 16.58 16.72 -1.01
C GLU A 270 15.68 17.49 -0.03
N MET A 271 15.17 16.82 1.01
CA MET A 271 14.32 17.46 2.02
C MET A 271 15.17 18.43 2.85
N GLU A 272 14.73 19.68 2.91
CA GLU A 272 15.37 20.66 3.79
C GLU A 272 15.24 20.21 5.25
N VAL A 273 16.37 19.83 5.85
CA VAL A 273 16.45 19.68 7.30
C VAL A 273 16.30 21.09 7.89
N GLN A 274 15.11 21.44 8.37
CA GLN A 274 14.97 22.66 9.14
C GLN A 274 15.94 22.59 10.32
N LYS A 275 17.06 23.29 10.18
CA LYS A 275 17.97 23.52 11.31
C LYS A 275 17.19 24.35 12.33
N LYS A 276 16.85 23.73 13.46
CA LYS A 276 16.40 24.44 14.66
C LYS A 276 17.50 25.34 15.19
#